data_0e62017aa209141dfdf187904cd78216
#
_entry.id   0e62017aa209141dfdf187904cd78216
#
_cell.length_a   1.000
_cell.length_b   1.000
_cell.length_c   1.000
_cell.angle_alpha   90.00
_cell.angle_beta   90.00
_cell.angle_gamma   90.00
#
_symmetry.space_group_name_H-M   'P 1'
#
loop_
_entity.id
_entity.type
_entity.pdbx_description
1 polymer ?
#
loop_
_entity_poly.entity_id
_entity_poly.type
_entity_poly.pdbx_seq_one_letter_code
_entity_poly.pdbx_strand_id
1 'polypeptide(L)'
;MRWSPSLTTQSVAMLAALAAAGCESTPPASAGAARRVPASAVDWAGVRQSPAPSAPSRSDLSAKNTWVLHIGDSFVHASFQQNLGPRFRATGAGYVVDATTATYTTTWAQDDDLDKWLAKRPSLVVVTLGANEVEMPVPAEHAPAIEHLAHKIAEAGSACVWTTPPMWKKDTGILQVIHDHAAPCLFFDSDAVLGGLSSDERQRDRIHPNERGGARWADAFWSWLGEHRDASRPAWALVPFELRGS
;
A
#
# COMPACT_ATOMS: atom_id res chain seq x y z
N MET A 1 54.05 -8.35 -26.68
CA MET A 1 54.15 -9.74 -26.17
C MET A 1 52.75 -10.34 -26.24
N ARG A 2 52.62 -11.35 -27.11
CA ARG A 2 51.36 -12.10 -27.34
C ARG A 2 51.24 -13.20 -26.33
N TRP A 3 50.12 -13.42 -25.76
CA TRP A 3 49.72 -14.71 -25.21
C TRP A 3 48.23 -14.94 -25.52
N SER A 4 47.97 -15.98 -26.29
CA SER A 4 46.69 -16.66 -26.59
C SER A 4 46.80 -18.12 -26.13
N PRO A 5 45.77 -18.95 -26.29
CA PRO A 5 44.73 -19.34 -25.34
C PRO A 5 44.81 -20.86 -25.03
N SER A 6 43.94 -21.38 -24.19
CA SER A 6 43.61 -22.82 -24.22
C SER A 6 42.17 -23.08 -23.81
N LEU A 7 41.42 -23.55 -24.78
CA LEU A 7 40.17 -24.25 -24.68
C LEU A 7 40.35 -25.64 -24.04
N THR A 8 39.52 -26.04 -23.12
CA THR A 8 39.25 -27.45 -22.81
C THR A 8 37.77 -27.70 -22.62
N THR A 9 37.23 -28.30 -23.65
CA THR A 9 35.89 -28.91 -23.71
C THR A 9 35.96 -30.25 -22.96
N GLN A 10 35.08 -30.49 -22.00
CA GLN A 10 34.77 -31.84 -21.53
C GLN A 10 33.26 -32.07 -21.59
N SER A 11 32.89 -32.84 -22.60
CA SER A 11 31.60 -33.50 -22.73
C SER A 11 31.57 -34.74 -21.83
N VAL A 12 30.60 -34.85 -20.97
CA VAL A 12 30.24 -36.13 -20.32
C VAL A 12 28.82 -36.47 -20.71
N ALA A 13 28.72 -37.42 -21.58
CA ALA A 13 27.48 -38.16 -21.86
C ALA A 13 27.32 -39.25 -20.81
N MET A 14 26.15 -39.36 -20.20
CA MET A 14 25.81 -40.56 -19.45
C MET A 14 24.39 -41.05 -19.81
N LEU A 15 24.39 -42.35 -20.11
CA LEU A 15 23.36 -43.16 -20.69
C LEU A 15 22.10 -43.30 -19.82
N ALA A 16 21.02 -43.54 -20.56
CA ALA A 16 19.72 -44.00 -20.10
C ALA A 16 19.75 -45.42 -19.49
N ALA A 17 18.94 -45.66 -18.50
CA ALA A 17 18.44 -46.98 -18.16
C ALA A 17 16.92 -46.89 -17.87
N LEU A 18 16.12 -47.45 -18.77
CA LEU A 18 14.70 -47.79 -18.56
C LEU A 18 14.62 -48.95 -17.58
N ALA A 19 13.80 -48.85 -16.56
CA ALA A 19 13.19 -49.93 -15.84
C ALA A 19 11.69 -49.72 -15.75
N ALA A 20 10.94 -50.44 -16.51
CA ALA A 20 9.49 -50.56 -16.42
C ALA A 20 9.18 -51.55 -15.30
N ALA A 21 8.46 -51.07 -14.29
CA ALA A 21 7.78 -51.92 -13.32
C ALA A 21 6.32 -51.45 -13.27
N GLY A 22 5.44 -52.31 -13.78
CA GLY A 22 4.01 -52.13 -13.66
C GLY A 22 3.56 -52.34 -12.21
N CYS A 23 2.71 -51.42 -11.75
CA CYS A 23 1.88 -51.65 -10.56
C CYS A 23 0.45 -51.29 -10.90
N GLU A 24 -0.40 -52.27 -10.69
CA GLU A 24 -1.85 -52.18 -10.81
C GLU A 24 -2.40 -51.06 -9.93
N SER A 25 -3.16 -50.19 -10.54
CA SER A 25 -3.88 -49.09 -9.87
C SER A 25 -5.21 -49.61 -9.31
N THR A 26 -5.30 -49.70 -8.00
CA THR A 26 -6.56 -49.73 -7.27
C THR A 26 -7.18 -48.33 -7.27
N PRO A 27 -8.49 -48.18 -7.58
CA PRO A 27 -9.12 -46.85 -7.52
C PRO A 27 -9.27 -46.40 -6.06
N PRO A 28 -8.95 -45.17 -5.74
CA PRO A 28 -9.20 -44.62 -4.41
C PRO A 28 -10.70 -44.38 -4.22
N ALA A 29 -11.17 -44.71 -3.04
CA ALA A 29 -12.50 -44.49 -2.56
C ALA A 29 -12.96 -43.04 -2.73
N SER A 30 -14.23 -42.91 -3.09
CA SER A 30 -15.01 -41.67 -3.18
C SER A 30 -14.64 -40.67 -2.12
N ALA A 31 -13.92 -39.63 -2.53
CA ALA A 31 -13.70 -38.41 -1.72
C ALA A 31 -15.05 -37.68 -1.62
N GLY A 32 -15.53 -37.52 -0.40
CA GLY A 32 -16.74 -36.79 -0.10
C GLY A 32 -16.67 -35.37 -0.73
N ALA A 33 -17.76 -35.01 -1.39
CA ALA A 33 -17.95 -33.71 -2.01
C ALA A 33 -17.71 -32.61 -0.96
N ALA A 34 -16.60 -31.93 -1.09
CA ALA A 34 -16.36 -30.69 -0.35
C ALA A 34 -17.48 -29.72 -0.71
N ARG A 35 -18.36 -29.48 0.24
CA ARG A 35 -19.45 -28.52 0.14
C ARG A 35 -18.80 -27.17 -0.16
N ARG A 36 -18.88 -26.73 -1.42
CA ARG A 36 -18.52 -25.34 -1.78
C ARG A 36 -19.47 -24.45 -1.00
N VAL A 37 -18.95 -23.76 -0.01
CA VAL A 37 -19.63 -22.61 0.58
C VAL A 37 -19.69 -21.57 -0.54
N PRO A 38 -20.86 -21.13 -0.98
CA PRO A 38 -20.94 -20.07 -1.96
C PRO A 38 -20.25 -18.84 -1.32
N ALA A 39 -19.31 -18.26 -2.03
CA ALA A 39 -18.82 -16.93 -1.69
C ALA A 39 -20.05 -16.02 -1.68
N SER A 40 -20.51 -15.64 -0.51
CA SER A 40 -21.58 -14.68 -0.36
C SER A 40 -21.05 -13.41 -1.01
N ALA A 41 -21.59 -13.07 -2.18
CA ALA A 41 -21.41 -11.77 -2.76
C ALA A 41 -21.91 -10.79 -1.69
N VAL A 42 -20.99 -10.02 -1.09
CA VAL A 42 -21.37 -8.94 -0.20
C VAL A 42 -22.10 -7.94 -1.07
N ASP A 43 -23.41 -7.86 -0.89
CA ASP A 43 -24.24 -6.90 -1.60
C ASP A 43 -23.98 -5.50 -1.04
N TRP A 44 -23.11 -4.79 -1.69
CA TRP A 44 -22.76 -3.39 -1.38
C TRP A 44 -23.93 -2.41 -1.68
N ALA A 45 -24.97 -2.85 -2.37
CA ALA A 45 -26.15 -2.02 -2.67
C ALA A 45 -27.02 -1.71 -1.43
N GLY A 46 -26.82 -2.39 -0.31
CA GLY A 46 -27.57 -2.21 0.93
C GLY A 46 -26.96 -1.23 1.92
N VAL A 47 -25.76 -0.68 1.66
CA VAL A 47 -25.21 0.39 2.50
C VAL A 47 -26.05 1.64 2.26
N ARG A 48 -27.01 1.89 3.15
CA ARG A 48 -27.74 3.15 3.16
C ARG A 48 -26.71 4.26 3.19
N GLN A 49 -26.67 5.05 2.13
CA GLN A 49 -25.94 6.31 2.12
C GLN A 49 -26.55 7.15 3.23
N SER A 50 -25.91 7.20 4.38
CA SER A 50 -26.12 8.31 5.30
C SER A 50 -25.86 9.57 4.48
N PRO A 51 -26.67 10.64 4.64
CA PRO A 51 -26.43 11.88 3.92
C PRO A 51 -24.94 12.21 4.08
N ALA A 52 -24.25 12.35 2.95
CA ALA A 52 -22.83 12.63 2.93
C ALA A 52 -22.57 13.79 3.91
N PRO A 53 -21.68 13.63 4.90
CA PRO A 53 -21.33 14.75 5.76
C PRO A 53 -20.93 15.91 4.86
N SER A 54 -21.50 17.07 5.08
CA SER A 54 -21.20 18.27 4.31
C SER A 54 -19.70 18.43 4.23
N ALA A 55 -19.14 18.60 3.03
CA ALA A 55 -17.72 18.77 2.85
C ALA A 55 -17.22 19.82 3.86
N PRO A 56 -16.18 19.52 4.65
CA PRO A 56 -15.72 20.40 5.71
C PRO A 56 -15.45 21.79 5.14
N SER A 57 -15.91 22.82 5.82
CA SER A 57 -15.67 24.19 5.39
C SER A 57 -14.15 24.47 5.41
N ARG A 58 -13.67 25.41 4.61
CA ARG A 58 -12.23 25.79 4.60
C ARG A 58 -11.71 26.14 6.00
N SER A 59 -12.56 26.68 6.87
CA SER A 59 -12.23 27.02 8.27
C SER A 59 -11.96 25.77 9.11
N ASP A 60 -12.64 24.65 8.83
CA ASP A 60 -12.51 23.41 9.59
C ASP A 60 -11.22 22.67 9.30
N LEU A 61 -10.57 23.00 8.18
CA LEU A 61 -9.28 22.45 7.80
C LEU A 61 -8.08 23.31 8.25
N SER A 62 -8.33 24.39 9.00
CA SER A 62 -7.21 25.21 9.50
C SER A 62 -6.31 24.42 10.42
N ALA A 63 -5.05 24.32 10.05
CA ALA A 63 -4.07 23.44 10.71
C ALA A 63 -2.80 24.21 11.10
N LYS A 64 -2.96 25.48 11.52
CA LYS A 64 -1.82 26.30 11.98
C LYS A 64 -1.06 25.55 13.07
N ASN A 65 0.27 25.54 12.95
CA ASN A 65 1.21 24.88 13.87
C ASN A 65 1.14 23.35 13.88
N THR A 66 0.55 22.74 12.86
CA THR A 66 0.58 21.30 12.65
C THR A 66 1.42 20.95 11.42
N TRP A 67 1.83 19.71 11.32
CA TRP A 67 2.57 19.27 10.14
C TRP A 67 2.28 17.79 9.84
N VAL A 68 2.45 17.46 8.57
CA VAL A 68 2.20 16.13 8.01
C VAL A 68 3.53 15.58 7.51
N LEU A 69 3.82 14.36 7.89
CA LEU A 69 4.92 13.55 7.35
C LEU A 69 4.36 12.62 6.28
N HIS A 70 4.98 12.58 5.13
CA HIS A 70 4.65 11.63 4.08
C HIS A 70 5.86 10.73 3.82
N ILE A 71 5.74 9.46 4.15
CA ILE A 71 6.79 8.45 3.96
C ILE A 71 6.40 7.46 2.88
N GLY A 72 7.39 6.83 2.27
CA GLY A 72 7.15 5.79 1.29
C GLY A 72 8.25 5.57 0.27
N ASP A 73 7.85 5.02 -0.86
CA ASP A 73 8.73 4.65 -1.95
C ASP A 73 8.68 5.64 -3.15
N SER A 74 9.06 5.16 -4.33
CA SER A 74 9.07 5.97 -5.56
C SER A 74 7.70 6.53 -5.95
N PHE A 75 6.60 5.93 -5.53
CA PHE A 75 5.25 6.43 -5.82
C PHE A 75 4.95 7.76 -5.13
N VAL A 76 5.57 8.04 -3.97
CA VAL A 76 5.50 9.35 -3.33
C VAL A 76 6.06 10.41 -4.28
N HIS A 77 7.21 10.14 -4.91
CA HIS A 77 7.88 11.06 -5.83
C HIS A 77 7.19 11.16 -7.20
N ALA A 78 6.41 10.16 -7.58
CA ALA A 78 5.73 10.07 -8.86
C ALA A 78 4.48 10.98 -8.93
N SER A 79 4.68 12.27 -8.86
CA SER A 79 3.67 13.34 -8.93
C SER A 79 2.66 13.39 -7.78
N PHE A 80 2.62 12.42 -6.88
CA PHE A 80 1.67 12.42 -5.77
C PHE A 80 1.96 13.53 -4.77
N GLN A 81 3.19 13.60 -4.25
CA GLN A 81 3.59 14.64 -3.29
C GLN A 81 3.49 16.07 -3.85
N GLN A 82 3.78 16.26 -5.15
CA GLN A 82 3.72 17.58 -5.80
C GLN A 82 2.29 18.12 -5.83
N ASN A 83 1.30 17.24 -5.92
CA ASN A 83 -0.11 17.58 -5.91
C ASN A 83 -0.70 17.62 -4.50
N LEU A 84 -0.23 16.79 -3.58
CA LEU A 84 -0.76 16.70 -2.23
C LEU A 84 -0.18 17.79 -1.31
N GLY A 85 1.12 18.06 -1.40
CA GLY A 85 1.80 19.03 -0.53
C GLY A 85 1.21 20.44 -0.56
N PRO A 86 0.88 21.03 -1.73
CA PRO A 86 0.23 22.34 -1.80
C PRO A 86 -1.12 22.39 -1.08
N ARG A 87 -1.86 21.29 -1.06
CA ARG A 87 -3.18 21.20 -0.38
C ARG A 87 -3.01 21.26 1.13
N PHE A 88 -2.09 20.50 1.70
CA PHE A 88 -1.77 20.60 3.12
C PHE A 88 -1.30 22.00 3.50
N ARG A 89 -0.38 22.58 2.73
CA ARG A 89 0.11 23.95 2.98
C ARG A 89 -0.99 25.01 2.89
N ALA A 90 -1.96 24.82 2.00
CA ALA A 90 -3.10 25.74 1.89
C ALA A 90 -4.00 25.74 3.15
N THR A 91 -3.95 24.71 3.98
CA THR A 91 -4.64 24.67 5.29
C THR A 91 -3.83 25.31 6.41
N GLY A 92 -2.58 25.70 6.14
CA GLY A 92 -1.64 26.19 7.14
C GLY A 92 -0.76 25.10 7.77
N ALA A 93 -0.92 23.83 7.37
CA ALA A 93 -0.08 22.74 7.84
C ALA A 93 1.27 22.73 7.14
N GLY A 94 2.34 22.38 7.87
CA GLY A 94 3.59 21.95 7.28
C GLY A 94 3.41 20.62 6.53
N TYR A 95 4.19 20.40 5.48
CA TYR A 95 4.23 19.12 4.77
C TYR A 95 5.68 18.76 4.45
N VAL A 96 6.09 17.64 4.98
CA VAL A 96 7.44 17.08 4.85
C VAL A 96 7.34 15.72 4.20
N VAL A 97 8.26 15.44 3.31
CA VAL A 97 8.39 14.16 2.62
C VAL A 97 9.71 13.53 3.00
N ASP A 98 9.65 12.28 3.40
CA ASP A 98 10.77 11.38 3.52
C ASP A 98 10.42 10.10 2.76
N ALA A 99 10.97 9.95 1.56
CA ALA A 99 10.65 8.84 0.67
C ALA A 99 11.89 8.37 -0.06
N THR A 100 12.08 7.07 -0.12
CA THR A 100 13.25 6.45 -0.74
C THR A 100 12.81 5.42 -1.79
N THR A 101 13.27 5.61 -3.02
CA THR A 101 12.98 4.71 -4.14
C THR A 101 13.42 3.28 -3.84
N ALA A 102 12.64 2.30 -4.30
CA ALA A 102 12.90 0.87 -4.14
C ALA A 102 13.00 0.39 -2.68
N THR A 103 12.31 1.04 -1.76
CA THR A 103 12.16 0.59 -0.37
C THR A 103 10.90 -0.24 -0.20
N TYR A 104 10.91 -1.07 0.82
CA TYR A 104 9.88 -2.04 1.17
C TYR A 104 9.28 -1.70 2.55
N THR A 105 8.14 -2.29 2.88
CA THR A 105 7.55 -2.21 4.23
C THR A 105 8.55 -2.63 5.31
N THR A 106 9.35 -3.66 5.04
CA THR A 106 10.41 -4.14 5.95
C THR A 106 11.55 -3.14 6.12
N THR A 107 11.87 -2.36 5.08
CA THR A 107 12.88 -1.29 5.17
C THR A 107 12.44 -0.22 6.16
N TRP A 108 11.23 0.28 5.98
CA TRP A 108 10.67 1.33 6.83
C TRP A 108 10.37 0.89 8.26
N ALA A 109 10.01 -0.37 8.46
CA ALA A 109 9.80 -0.91 9.81
C ALA A 109 11.06 -0.91 10.66
N GLN A 110 12.24 -0.96 10.03
CA GLN A 110 13.56 -1.00 10.68
C GLN A 110 14.29 0.34 10.60
N ASP A 111 13.64 1.39 10.10
CA ASP A 111 14.29 2.68 9.82
C ASP A 111 14.37 3.53 11.09
N ASP A 112 15.61 3.81 11.55
CA ASP A 112 15.89 4.69 12.68
C ASP A 112 15.64 6.17 12.33
N ASP A 113 15.65 6.56 11.05
CA ASP A 113 15.37 7.93 10.64
C ASP A 113 13.88 8.25 10.80
N LEU A 114 13.02 7.26 10.62
CA LEU A 114 11.60 7.42 10.95
C LEU A 114 11.40 7.79 12.42
N ASP A 115 12.17 7.19 13.35
CA ASP A 115 12.09 7.52 14.79
C ASP A 115 12.41 8.99 15.04
N LYS A 116 13.39 9.55 14.34
CA LYS A 116 13.76 10.96 14.43
C LYS A 116 12.63 11.88 13.95
N TRP A 117 11.87 11.45 12.93
CA TRP A 117 10.70 12.19 12.47
C TRP A 117 9.54 12.09 13.48
N LEU A 118 9.26 10.89 13.97
CA LEU A 118 8.18 10.65 14.93
C LEU A 118 8.42 11.36 16.26
N ALA A 119 9.67 11.48 16.71
CA ALA A 119 10.04 12.26 17.90
C ALA A 119 9.64 13.75 17.76
N LYS A 120 9.48 14.27 16.55
CA LYS A 120 9.00 15.65 16.28
C LYS A 120 7.47 15.76 16.27
N ARG A 121 6.76 14.66 16.51
CA ARG A 121 5.31 14.55 16.64
C ARG A 121 4.54 15.12 15.43
N PRO A 122 4.64 14.53 14.24
CA PRO A 122 3.75 14.88 13.14
C PRO A 122 2.28 14.69 13.56
N SER A 123 1.40 15.56 13.13
CA SER A 123 -0.04 15.43 13.41
C SER A 123 -0.65 14.29 12.62
N LEU A 124 -0.12 14.06 11.42
CA LEU A 124 -0.53 12.99 10.51
C LEU A 124 0.70 12.40 9.85
N VAL A 125 0.74 11.09 9.75
CA VAL A 125 1.68 10.36 8.87
C VAL A 125 0.90 9.73 7.73
N VAL A 126 1.28 10.04 6.50
CA VAL A 126 0.81 9.39 5.28
C VAL A 126 1.85 8.35 4.89
N VAL A 127 1.45 7.10 4.78
CA VAL A 127 2.32 6.00 4.36
C VAL A 127 1.93 5.58 2.96
N THR A 128 2.87 5.59 2.02
CA THR A 128 2.67 5.12 0.63
C THR A 128 3.68 4.03 0.33
N LEU A 129 3.31 2.79 0.61
CA LEU A 129 4.13 1.59 0.44
C LEU A 129 3.27 0.43 -0.10
N GLY A 130 3.93 -0.56 -0.65
CA GLY A 130 3.30 -1.77 -1.21
C GLY A 130 3.61 -1.99 -2.69
N ALA A 131 4.14 -0.97 -3.38
CA ALA A 131 4.46 -1.09 -4.80
C ALA A 131 5.57 -2.11 -5.07
N ASN A 132 6.60 -2.11 -4.26
CA ASN A 132 7.75 -2.99 -4.45
C ASN A 132 7.48 -4.44 -4.03
N GLU A 133 6.41 -4.66 -3.28
CA GLU A 133 5.94 -5.98 -2.84
C GLU A 133 4.92 -6.63 -3.79
N VAL A 134 4.52 -5.95 -4.85
CA VAL A 134 3.43 -6.37 -5.73
C VAL A 134 3.60 -7.77 -6.36
N GLU A 135 4.84 -8.24 -6.50
CA GLU A 135 5.18 -9.57 -7.06
C GLU A 135 5.82 -10.50 -6.04
N MET A 136 5.81 -10.16 -4.76
CA MET A 136 6.40 -11.04 -3.74
C MET A 136 5.65 -12.38 -3.69
N PRO A 137 6.38 -13.50 -3.67
CA PRO A 137 5.74 -14.81 -3.73
C PRO A 137 4.94 -15.15 -2.47
N VAL A 138 5.28 -14.56 -1.32
CA VAL A 138 4.63 -14.78 -0.03
C VAL A 138 4.35 -13.42 0.64
N PRO A 139 3.33 -12.67 0.20
CA PRO A 139 3.05 -11.34 0.73
C PRO A 139 2.81 -11.31 2.24
N ALA A 140 2.27 -12.40 2.81
CA ALA A 140 1.99 -12.52 4.24
C ALA A 140 3.26 -12.38 5.13
N GLU A 141 4.46 -12.61 4.59
CA GLU A 141 5.71 -12.39 5.34
C GLU A 141 5.95 -10.91 5.68
N HIS A 142 5.26 -9.99 5.00
CA HIS A 142 5.33 -8.55 5.27
C HIS A 142 4.41 -8.10 6.42
N ALA A 143 3.46 -8.92 6.85
CA ALA A 143 2.50 -8.56 7.89
C ALA A 143 3.16 -8.02 9.19
N PRO A 144 4.19 -8.66 9.76
CA PRO A 144 4.82 -8.15 10.98
C PRO A 144 5.47 -6.78 10.80
N ALA A 145 6.02 -6.48 9.61
CA ALA A 145 6.63 -5.19 9.32
C ALA A 145 5.56 -4.09 9.17
N ILE A 146 4.43 -4.41 8.54
CA ILE A 146 3.30 -3.51 8.38
C ILE A 146 2.70 -3.16 9.75
N GLU A 147 2.43 -4.17 10.59
CA GLU A 147 1.94 -3.98 11.96
C GLU A 147 2.92 -3.13 12.78
N HIS A 148 4.20 -3.47 12.76
CA HIS A 148 5.21 -2.74 13.50
C HIS A 148 5.26 -1.26 13.09
N LEU A 149 5.25 -0.98 11.79
CA LEU A 149 5.27 0.39 11.27
C LEU A 149 4.02 1.17 11.69
N ALA A 150 2.83 0.59 11.57
CA ALA A 150 1.59 1.22 11.97
C ALA A 150 1.53 1.53 13.48
N HIS A 151 1.93 0.56 14.30
CA HIS A 151 1.99 0.72 15.77
C HIS A 151 3.02 1.78 16.17
N LYS A 152 4.22 1.76 15.60
CA LYS A 152 5.28 2.74 15.84
C LYS A 152 4.80 4.18 15.60
N ILE A 153 4.04 4.41 14.51
CA ILE A 153 3.45 5.72 14.21
C ILE A 153 2.38 6.10 15.24
N ALA A 154 1.51 5.17 15.59
CA ALA A 154 0.43 5.42 16.55
C ALA A 154 0.96 5.67 17.97
N GLU A 155 1.97 4.94 18.43
CA GLU A 155 2.63 5.11 19.71
C GLU A 155 3.30 6.48 19.84
N ALA A 156 3.77 7.05 18.73
CA ALA A 156 4.25 8.43 18.69
C ALA A 156 3.13 9.47 18.84
N GLY A 157 1.86 9.05 18.87
CA GLY A 157 0.69 9.92 19.01
C GLY A 157 0.27 10.59 17.73
N SER A 158 0.75 10.13 16.58
CA SER A 158 0.38 10.64 15.24
C SER A 158 -0.87 9.94 14.72
N ALA A 159 -1.76 10.68 14.07
CA ALA A 159 -2.74 10.06 13.18
C ALA A 159 -2.02 9.40 12.01
N CYS A 160 -2.57 8.33 11.47
CA CYS A 160 -1.94 7.56 10.42
C CYS A 160 -2.95 7.17 9.33
N VAL A 161 -2.53 7.29 8.08
CA VAL A 161 -3.24 6.72 6.93
C VAL A 161 -2.26 6.00 6.03
N TRP A 162 -2.60 4.77 5.68
CA TRP A 162 -1.89 3.99 4.67
C TRP A 162 -2.62 4.12 3.34
N THR A 163 -1.97 4.69 2.34
CA THR A 163 -2.49 4.78 0.98
C THR A 163 -1.75 3.79 0.09
N THR A 164 -2.49 2.89 -0.55
CA THR A 164 -1.91 1.99 -1.53
C THR A 164 -1.49 2.76 -2.78
N PRO A 165 -0.37 2.39 -3.43
CA PRO A 165 -0.08 2.93 -4.75
C PRO A 165 -1.12 2.46 -5.77
N PRO A 166 -1.52 3.29 -6.78
CA PRO A 166 -2.37 2.82 -7.87
C PRO A 166 -1.65 1.73 -8.67
N MET A 167 -2.15 0.51 -8.63
CA MET A 167 -1.48 -0.66 -9.19
C MET A 167 -1.47 -0.64 -10.72
N TRP A 168 -0.37 -1.06 -11.31
CA TRP A 168 -0.18 -1.19 -12.77
C TRP A 168 -0.34 -2.63 -13.24
N LYS A 169 -0.46 -3.55 -12.30
CA LYS A 169 -0.68 -4.98 -12.52
C LYS A 169 -1.38 -5.59 -11.31
N LYS A 170 -1.90 -6.78 -11.50
CA LYS A 170 -2.46 -7.55 -10.39
C LYS A 170 -1.37 -7.89 -9.39
N ASP A 171 -1.61 -7.58 -8.13
CA ASP A 171 -0.72 -7.94 -7.03
C ASP A 171 -0.88 -9.41 -6.62
N THR A 172 0.09 -9.92 -5.88
CA THR A 172 0.08 -11.28 -5.34
C THR A 172 -0.65 -11.41 -3.99
N GLY A 173 -1.26 -10.31 -3.51
CA GLY A 173 -2.02 -10.24 -2.27
C GLY A 173 -1.48 -9.24 -1.25
N ILE A 174 -0.47 -8.43 -1.60
CA ILE A 174 0.11 -7.46 -0.66
C ILE A 174 -0.90 -6.40 -0.23
N LEU A 175 -1.81 -5.98 -1.11
CA LEU A 175 -2.83 -4.99 -0.75
C LEU A 175 -3.76 -5.53 0.35
N GLN A 176 -4.13 -6.81 0.27
CA GLN A 176 -4.93 -7.44 1.31
C GLN A 176 -4.16 -7.54 2.62
N VAL A 177 -2.88 -7.89 2.58
CA VAL A 177 -2.04 -7.95 3.79
C VAL A 177 -1.93 -6.57 4.44
N ILE A 178 -1.74 -5.51 3.66
CA ILE A 178 -1.71 -4.14 4.18
C ILE A 178 -3.06 -3.78 4.82
N HIS A 179 -4.17 -4.06 4.11
CA HIS A 179 -5.52 -3.81 4.64
C HIS A 179 -5.74 -4.46 6.00
N ASP A 180 -5.35 -5.72 6.15
CA ASP A 180 -5.62 -6.52 7.34
C ASP A 180 -4.68 -6.20 8.52
N HIS A 181 -3.49 -5.64 8.24
CA HIS A 181 -2.42 -5.47 9.23
C HIS A 181 -1.98 -4.00 9.46
N ALA A 182 -2.50 -3.04 8.69
CA ALA A 182 -2.11 -1.64 8.88
C ALA A 182 -2.80 -0.92 10.06
N ALA A 183 -3.75 -1.57 10.75
CA ALA A 183 -4.37 -0.95 11.92
C ALA A 183 -3.30 -0.57 12.99
N PRO A 184 -3.43 0.57 13.67
CA PRO A 184 -4.57 1.48 13.69
C PRO A 184 -4.56 2.58 12.60
N CYS A 185 -3.67 2.53 11.61
CA CYS A 185 -3.73 3.45 10.48
C CYS A 185 -5.05 3.23 9.70
N LEU A 186 -5.66 4.31 9.25
CA LEU A 186 -6.75 4.19 8.28
C LEU A 186 -6.18 3.70 6.94
N PHE A 187 -6.99 2.98 6.20
CA PHE A 187 -6.58 2.42 4.91
C PHE A 187 -7.32 3.11 3.77
N PHE A 188 -6.56 3.64 2.82
CA PHE A 188 -7.06 4.20 1.57
C PHE A 188 -6.67 3.30 0.41
N ASP A 189 -7.63 2.60 -0.15
CA ASP A 189 -7.45 1.79 -1.35
C ASP A 189 -7.54 2.68 -2.59
N SER A 190 -6.37 2.96 -3.17
CA SER A 190 -6.29 3.83 -4.34
C SER A 190 -7.02 3.25 -5.55
N ASP A 191 -6.93 1.94 -5.78
CA ASP A 191 -7.57 1.31 -6.93
C ASP A 191 -9.08 1.21 -6.78
N ALA A 192 -9.58 0.92 -5.58
CA ALA A 192 -11.01 0.90 -5.32
C ALA A 192 -11.64 2.27 -5.54
N VAL A 193 -10.95 3.36 -5.14
CA VAL A 193 -11.48 4.72 -5.29
C VAL A 193 -11.29 5.27 -6.69
N LEU A 194 -10.14 5.01 -7.33
CA LEU A 194 -9.83 5.53 -8.66
C LEU A 194 -10.40 4.69 -9.80
N GLY A 195 -10.68 3.41 -9.57
CA GLY A 195 -10.91 2.45 -10.68
C GLY A 195 -9.64 2.18 -11.48
N GLY A 196 -8.47 2.39 -10.88
CA GLY A 196 -7.17 2.28 -11.52
C GLY A 196 -6.74 3.54 -12.29
N LEU A 197 -5.50 3.56 -12.74
CA LEU A 197 -4.96 4.58 -13.65
C LEU A 197 -4.80 4.00 -15.05
N SER A 198 -5.26 4.74 -16.05
CA SER A 198 -5.09 4.40 -17.45
C SER A 198 -3.63 4.57 -17.92
N SER A 199 -3.29 4.03 -19.07
CA SER A 199 -1.92 4.09 -19.60
C SER A 199 -1.43 5.51 -19.89
N ASP A 200 -2.34 6.44 -20.23
CA ASP A 200 -2.04 7.86 -20.45
C ASP A 200 -1.92 8.68 -19.18
N GLU A 201 -2.26 8.08 -18.02
CA GLU A 201 -2.05 8.63 -16.69
C GLU A 201 -0.76 8.11 -16.03
N ARG A 202 0.02 7.30 -16.75
CA ARG A 202 1.31 6.77 -16.29
C ARG A 202 2.49 7.37 -17.04
N GLN A 203 3.65 7.31 -16.44
CA GLN A 203 4.93 7.66 -17.06
C GLN A 203 5.27 6.66 -18.18
N ARG A 204 6.38 6.91 -18.88
CA ARG A 204 6.85 6.04 -19.97
C ARG A 204 7.14 4.61 -19.51
N ASP A 205 7.47 4.42 -18.26
CA ASP A 205 7.68 3.10 -17.65
C ASP A 205 6.38 2.29 -17.47
N ARG A 206 5.21 2.92 -17.65
CA ARG A 206 3.87 2.34 -17.46
C ARG A 206 3.58 1.88 -16.04
N ILE A 207 4.42 2.25 -15.10
CA ILE A 207 4.33 1.90 -13.68
C ILE A 207 3.87 3.13 -12.89
N HIS A 208 4.71 4.14 -12.86
CA HIS A 208 4.50 5.32 -12.04
C HIS A 208 3.45 6.26 -12.62
N PRO A 209 2.62 6.89 -11.78
CA PRO A 209 1.75 7.98 -12.22
C PRO A 209 2.56 9.11 -12.86
N ASN A 210 2.06 9.66 -13.96
CA ASN A 210 2.52 10.93 -14.49
C ASN A 210 1.83 12.09 -13.77
N GLU A 211 2.04 13.33 -14.22
CA GLU A 211 1.45 14.52 -13.60
C GLU A 211 -0.09 14.42 -13.50
N ARG A 212 -0.75 13.99 -14.56
CA ARG A 212 -2.21 13.83 -14.61
C ARG A 212 -2.69 12.72 -13.67
N GLY A 213 -2.04 11.57 -13.68
CA GLY A 213 -2.37 10.45 -12.79
C GLY A 213 -2.13 10.78 -11.34
N GLY A 214 -1.01 11.45 -11.04
CA GLY A 214 -0.70 11.91 -9.68
C GLY A 214 -1.67 12.98 -9.17
N ALA A 215 -2.12 13.89 -10.04
CA ALA A 215 -3.13 14.88 -9.68
C ALA A 215 -4.47 14.21 -9.34
N ARG A 216 -4.94 13.29 -10.20
CA ARG A 216 -6.17 12.54 -9.98
C ARG A 216 -6.12 11.72 -8.69
N TRP A 217 -4.99 11.07 -8.43
CA TRP A 217 -4.78 10.32 -7.19
C TRP A 217 -4.81 11.23 -5.95
N ALA A 218 -4.12 12.36 -6.01
CA ALA A 218 -4.12 13.33 -4.92
C ALA A 218 -5.50 13.96 -4.69
N ASP A 219 -6.31 14.17 -5.75
CA ASP A 219 -7.70 14.65 -5.64
C ASP A 219 -8.56 13.65 -4.87
N ALA A 220 -8.50 12.39 -5.26
CA ALA A 220 -9.26 11.32 -4.64
C ALA A 220 -8.87 11.12 -3.17
N PHE A 221 -7.56 11.05 -2.90
CA PHE A 221 -7.05 10.93 -1.53
C PHE A 221 -7.44 12.13 -0.67
N TRP A 222 -7.34 13.35 -1.19
CA TRP A 222 -7.70 14.56 -0.46
C TRP A 222 -9.18 14.62 -0.09
N SER A 223 -10.06 14.23 -1.02
CA SER A 223 -11.49 14.14 -0.77
C SER A 223 -11.78 13.13 0.34
N TRP A 224 -11.24 11.92 0.19
CA TRP A 224 -11.39 10.85 1.17
C TRP A 224 -10.86 11.25 2.56
N LEU A 225 -9.69 11.91 2.61
CA LEU A 225 -9.10 12.37 3.87
C LEU A 225 -10.01 13.40 4.56
N GLY A 226 -10.66 14.28 3.78
CA GLY A 226 -11.65 15.25 4.30
C GLY A 226 -12.85 14.57 4.96
N GLU A 227 -13.32 13.48 4.38
CA GLU A 227 -14.45 12.69 4.91
C GLU A 227 -14.09 11.90 6.17
N HIS A 228 -12.81 11.55 6.34
CA HIS A 228 -12.33 10.75 7.46
C HIS A 228 -11.68 11.60 8.57
N ARG A 229 -11.62 12.90 8.39
CA ARG A 229 -11.12 13.82 9.40
C ARG A 229 -12.14 13.98 10.52
N ASP A 230 -11.68 13.95 11.77
CA ASP A 230 -12.47 14.31 12.94
C ASP A 230 -12.43 15.82 13.15
N ALA A 231 -13.47 16.52 12.68
CA ALA A 231 -13.57 17.97 12.79
C ALA A 231 -13.73 18.48 14.25
N SER A 232 -14.07 17.61 15.19
CA SER A 232 -14.20 17.94 16.61
C SER A 232 -12.88 17.92 17.37
N ARG A 233 -11.79 17.47 16.72
CA ARG A 233 -10.46 17.28 17.30
C ARG A 233 -9.43 18.19 16.61
N PRO A 234 -8.24 18.31 17.18
CA PRO A 234 -7.15 19.09 16.57
C PRO A 234 -6.92 18.72 15.10
N ALA A 235 -6.36 19.64 14.37
CA ALA A 235 -6.10 19.49 12.95
C ALA A 235 -5.44 18.16 12.62
N TRP A 236 -5.93 17.52 11.56
CA TRP A 236 -5.49 16.23 11.04
C TRP A 236 -5.73 15.02 11.97
N ALA A 237 -6.47 15.20 13.06
CA ALA A 237 -7.03 14.04 13.74
C ALA A 237 -8.01 13.33 12.81
N LEU A 238 -7.91 12.01 12.76
CA LEU A 238 -8.81 11.16 11.97
C LEU A 238 -9.86 10.54 12.89
N VAL A 239 -11.02 10.25 12.34
CA VAL A 239 -12.01 9.42 13.02
C VAL A 239 -11.39 8.04 13.22
N PRO A 240 -11.25 7.56 14.47
CA PRO A 240 -10.70 6.24 14.72
C PRO A 240 -11.46 5.21 13.89
N PHE A 241 -10.75 4.25 13.34
CA PHE A 241 -11.38 3.08 12.77
C PHE A 241 -12.03 2.30 13.92
N GLU A 242 -13.20 2.73 14.34
CA GLU A 242 -14.03 1.88 15.16
C GLU A 242 -14.35 0.67 14.28
N LEU A 243 -13.89 -0.48 14.73
CA LEU A 243 -14.40 -1.77 14.27
C LEU A 243 -15.94 -1.64 14.32
N ARG A 244 -16.55 -1.25 13.21
CA ARG A 244 -18.01 -1.16 13.11
C ARG A 244 -18.51 -2.56 13.35
N GLY A 245 -19.00 -2.72 14.55
CA GLY A 245 -19.68 -3.80 15.18
C GLY A 245 -19.72 -5.13 14.41
N SER A 246 -19.07 -6.06 14.99
CA SER A 246 -19.51 -7.46 14.92
C SER A 246 -21.03 -7.62 15.04
#